data_c6311255384eba51f19b5fd042a1d0cc
#
_entry.id   c6311255384eba51f19b5fd042a1d0cc
#
_cell.length_a   1.000
_cell.length_b   1.000
_cell.length_c   1.000
_cell.angle_alpha   90.00
_cell.angle_beta   90.00
_cell.angle_gamma   90.00
#
_symmetry.space_group_name_H-M   'P 1'
#
loop_
_entity.id
_entity.type
_entity.pdbx_description
1 polymer ?
#
loop_
_entity_poly.entity_id
_entity_poly.type
_entity_poly.pdbx_seq_one_letter_code
_entity_poly.pdbx_strand_id
1 'polypeptide(L)'
;MGDAEIFDLSDCCLSCSVKHDAGGTLASLRGQARVFLVSLPVGLEATPVARYLEDMMRLDSWGDGMGVAAVVNAVGLDEFEERFFDDDRLCVYGTGDEDGVFDERSTGAVVSRLIREATHVLELPVVGRGCLSRHVDADGECACRDIIRAVARRDAVVVEDAHEADLCDIAGLYEVESSVGA
;
A
#
# COMPACT_ATOMS: atom_id res chain seq x y z
N MET A 1 -2.90 6.76 19.45
CA MET A 1 -2.37 7.75 18.51
C MET A 1 -0.88 7.46 18.48
N GLY A 2 -0.42 6.72 17.47
CA GLY A 2 0.98 6.29 17.41
C GLY A 2 1.85 7.46 17.00
N ASP A 3 3.05 7.52 17.56
CA ASP A 3 4.07 8.48 17.16
C ASP A 3 4.52 8.14 15.73
N ALA A 4 4.46 9.13 14.84
CA ALA A 4 5.04 8.99 13.51
C ALA A 4 6.53 9.33 13.62
N GLU A 5 7.39 8.36 13.36
CA GLU A 5 8.82 8.60 13.20
C GLU A 5 9.09 9.13 11.79
N ILE A 6 9.81 10.25 11.72
CA ILE A 6 10.27 10.84 10.47
C ILE A 6 11.73 10.42 10.29
N PHE A 7 12.04 9.78 9.17
CA PHE A 7 13.37 9.26 8.88
C PHE A 7 14.13 10.16 7.92
N ASP A 8 15.44 10.34 8.17
CA ASP A 8 16.34 11.07 7.29
C ASP A 8 16.97 10.12 6.26
N LEU A 9 16.81 10.41 4.98
CA LEU A 9 17.17 9.53 3.85
C LEU A 9 18.57 9.86 3.29
N SER A 10 19.52 10.24 4.10
CA SER A 10 20.74 10.94 3.64
C SER A 10 21.74 10.12 2.82
N ASP A 11 21.76 8.77 2.79
CA ASP A 11 22.89 8.06 2.17
C ASP A 11 22.55 6.77 1.39
N CYS A 12 21.30 6.43 1.19
CA CYS A 12 20.91 5.19 0.51
C CYS A 12 19.77 5.44 -0.50
N CYS A 13 19.63 4.56 -1.48
CA CYS A 13 18.44 4.64 -2.32
C CYS A 13 17.18 4.51 -1.43
N LEU A 14 16.09 5.23 -1.79
CA LEU A 14 14.83 5.29 -1.04
C LEU A 14 14.35 3.90 -0.59
N SER A 15 14.43 2.91 -1.48
CA SER A 15 14.04 1.53 -1.18
C SER A 15 14.88 0.88 -0.08
N CYS A 16 16.18 1.17 -0.01
CA CYS A 16 17.06 0.60 1.02
C CYS A 16 16.77 1.22 2.39
N SER A 17 16.66 2.54 2.45
CA SER A 17 16.33 3.24 3.70
C SER A 17 14.99 2.75 4.26
N VAL A 18 13.94 2.76 3.45
CA VAL A 18 12.61 2.30 3.89
C VAL A 18 12.63 0.86 4.43
N LYS A 19 13.39 -0.04 3.81
CA LYS A 19 13.52 -1.42 4.33
C LYS A 19 14.13 -1.47 5.72
N HIS A 20 15.25 -0.77 5.91
CA HIS A 20 15.96 -0.77 7.19
C HIS A 20 15.15 -0.10 8.28
N ASP A 21 14.53 1.03 7.97
CA ASP A 21 13.73 1.80 8.92
C ASP A 21 12.46 1.03 9.32
N ALA A 22 11.75 0.46 8.36
CA ALA A 22 10.58 -0.37 8.64
C ALA A 22 10.95 -1.58 9.50
N GLY A 23 12.06 -2.26 9.19
CA GLY A 23 12.54 -3.39 9.97
C GLY A 23 12.90 -3.02 11.40
N GLY A 24 13.68 -1.94 11.59
CA GLY A 24 14.07 -1.44 12.91
C GLY A 24 12.86 -1.00 13.75
N THR A 25 11.93 -0.27 13.14
CA THR A 25 10.70 0.19 13.80
C THR A 25 9.82 -0.99 14.23
N LEU A 26 9.57 -1.95 13.34
CA LEU A 26 8.79 -3.13 13.67
C LEU A 26 9.44 -3.97 14.78
N ALA A 27 10.77 -4.08 14.79
CA ALA A 27 11.49 -4.76 15.85
C ALA A 27 11.26 -4.09 17.22
N SER A 28 11.26 -2.75 17.25
CA SER A 28 11.03 -1.97 18.48
C SER A 28 9.59 -2.04 18.99
N LEU A 29 8.63 -2.22 18.10
CA LEU A 29 7.20 -2.29 18.40
C LEU A 29 6.70 -3.72 18.67
N ARG A 30 7.57 -4.70 18.59
CA ARG A 30 7.22 -6.12 18.77
C ARG A 30 6.45 -6.37 20.06
N GLY A 31 5.36 -7.09 19.96
CA GLY A 31 4.48 -7.43 21.09
C GLY A 31 3.55 -6.30 21.54
N GLN A 32 3.61 -5.12 20.91
CA GLN A 32 2.74 -4.00 21.26
C GLN A 32 1.41 -4.02 20.50
N ALA A 33 1.35 -4.70 19.36
CA ALA A 33 0.15 -4.84 18.56
C ALA A 33 0.08 -6.20 17.87
N ARG A 34 -1.12 -6.57 17.43
CA ARG A 34 -1.35 -7.80 16.64
C ARG A 34 -1.18 -7.56 15.14
N VAL A 35 -1.45 -6.35 14.69
CA VAL A 35 -1.34 -5.91 13.29
C VAL A 35 -0.54 -4.63 13.25
N PHE A 36 0.38 -4.57 12.30
CA PHE A 36 1.15 -3.38 11.96
C PHE A 36 0.83 -2.98 10.53
N LEU A 37 0.53 -1.72 10.32
CA LEU A 37 0.39 -1.13 9.00
C LEU A 37 1.67 -0.35 8.67
N VAL A 38 2.36 -0.78 7.62
CA VAL A 38 3.55 -0.10 7.10
C VAL A 38 3.13 0.70 5.87
N SER A 39 3.08 2.03 5.99
CA SER A 39 2.79 2.91 4.86
C SER A 39 4.08 3.20 4.10
N LEU A 40 4.06 2.97 2.81
CA LEU A 40 5.20 3.22 1.93
C LEU A 40 5.06 4.56 1.21
N PRO A 41 6.18 5.23 0.90
CA PRO A 41 6.17 6.41 0.05
C PRO A 41 5.55 6.11 -1.32
N VAL A 42 4.91 7.12 -1.89
CA VAL A 42 4.30 7.03 -3.23
C VAL A 42 5.35 6.60 -4.24
N GLY A 43 5.00 5.63 -5.08
CA GLY A 43 5.88 5.10 -6.12
C GLY A 43 6.85 4.01 -5.68
N LEU A 44 6.94 3.70 -4.39
CA LEU A 44 7.76 2.59 -3.90
C LEU A 44 6.99 1.27 -3.99
N GLU A 45 7.58 0.30 -4.68
CA GLU A 45 7.03 -1.05 -4.76
C GLU A 45 7.12 -1.77 -3.40
N ALA A 46 6.02 -2.37 -2.96
CA ALA A 46 5.94 -3.03 -1.67
C ALA A 46 6.61 -4.42 -1.64
N THR A 47 6.65 -5.12 -2.77
CA THR A 47 7.21 -6.48 -2.84
C THR A 47 8.65 -6.58 -2.33
N PRO A 48 9.59 -5.68 -2.68
CA PRO A 48 10.94 -5.72 -2.13
C PRO A 48 11.02 -5.46 -0.63
N VAL A 49 10.12 -4.62 -0.11
CA VAL A 49 10.04 -4.32 1.34
C VAL A 49 9.47 -5.52 2.08
N ALA A 50 8.36 -6.09 1.59
CA ALA A 50 7.73 -7.26 2.16
C ALA A 50 8.70 -8.45 2.28
N ARG A 51 9.45 -8.75 1.21
CA ARG A 51 10.47 -9.81 1.23
C ARG A 51 11.57 -9.57 2.25
N TYR A 52 12.05 -8.34 2.34
CA TYR A 52 13.06 -7.98 3.33
C TYR A 52 12.54 -8.18 4.76
N LEU A 53 11.31 -7.75 5.04
CA LEU A 53 10.69 -7.95 6.35
C LEU A 53 10.47 -9.44 6.67
N GLU A 54 10.02 -10.23 5.71
CA GLU A 54 9.88 -11.69 5.88
C GLU A 54 11.21 -12.37 6.18
N ASP A 55 12.29 -11.97 5.49
CA ASP A 55 13.63 -12.51 5.72
C ASP A 55 14.15 -12.11 7.10
N MET A 56 13.97 -10.86 7.53
CA MET A 56 14.29 -10.43 8.89
C MET A 56 13.53 -11.21 9.95
N MET A 57 12.22 -11.34 9.82
CA MET A 57 11.39 -12.07 10.77
C MET A 57 11.84 -13.53 10.90
N ARG A 58 12.28 -14.14 9.80
CA ARG A 58 12.78 -15.51 9.77
C ARG A 58 14.16 -15.64 10.42
N LEU A 59 15.09 -14.71 10.12
CA LEU A 59 16.47 -14.76 10.60
C LEU A 59 16.58 -14.42 12.09
N ASP A 60 15.85 -13.40 12.52
CA ASP A 60 15.93 -12.89 13.89
C ASP A 60 15.02 -13.65 14.87
N SER A 61 14.39 -14.73 14.42
CA SER A 61 13.49 -15.54 15.24
C SER A 61 12.45 -14.69 15.98
N TRP A 62 11.76 -13.81 15.26
CA TRP A 62 10.76 -12.90 15.84
C TRP A 62 9.57 -13.62 16.47
N GLY A 63 9.63 -14.92 16.51
CA GLY A 63 8.63 -15.81 17.08
C GLY A 63 7.69 -16.39 16.03
N ASP A 64 7.14 -17.54 16.36
CA ASP A 64 6.16 -18.20 15.51
C ASP A 64 4.92 -17.30 15.35
N GLY A 65 4.57 -16.96 14.12
CA GLY A 65 3.32 -16.29 13.78
C GLY A 65 3.40 -14.83 13.30
N MET A 66 4.59 -14.19 13.28
CA MET A 66 4.75 -12.92 12.59
C MET A 66 5.09 -13.14 11.11
N GLY A 67 4.43 -12.40 10.23
CA GLY A 67 4.68 -12.45 8.81
C GLY A 67 3.97 -11.30 8.09
N VAL A 68 4.30 -11.11 6.81
CA VAL A 68 3.58 -10.16 5.96
C VAL A 68 2.26 -10.80 5.54
N ALA A 69 1.16 -10.32 6.07
CA ALA A 69 -0.17 -10.86 5.78
C ALA A 69 -0.69 -10.40 4.41
N ALA A 70 -0.45 -9.14 4.06
CA ALA A 70 -0.96 -8.57 2.83
C ALA A 70 -0.06 -7.44 2.29
N VAL A 71 -0.11 -7.25 0.98
CA VAL A 71 0.33 -6.05 0.28
C VAL A 71 -0.93 -5.36 -0.20
N VAL A 72 -1.16 -4.14 0.29
CA VAL A 72 -2.38 -3.40 0.03
C VAL A 72 -2.06 -2.18 -0.83
N ASN A 73 -2.81 -1.97 -1.89
CA ASN A 73 -2.77 -0.76 -2.69
C ASN A 73 -4.12 -0.05 -2.66
N ALA A 74 -4.14 1.19 -2.21
CA ALA A 74 -5.34 2.04 -2.23
C ALA A 74 -5.34 2.87 -3.51
N VAL A 75 -6.44 2.83 -4.27
CA VAL A 75 -6.59 3.47 -5.57
C VAL A 75 -7.77 4.44 -5.53
N GLY A 76 -7.49 5.74 -5.69
CA GLY A 76 -8.52 6.77 -5.84
C GLY A 76 -9.15 6.71 -7.24
N LEU A 77 -10.45 6.51 -7.34
CA LEU A 77 -11.16 6.40 -8.61
C LEU A 77 -11.29 7.74 -9.34
N ASP A 78 -11.22 8.83 -8.60
CA ASP A 78 -11.35 10.20 -9.12
C ASP A 78 -10.18 10.65 -10.01
N GLU A 79 -8.97 10.15 -9.74
CA GLU A 79 -7.76 10.47 -10.50
C GLU A 79 -7.18 9.26 -11.25
N PHE A 80 -7.83 8.10 -11.17
CA PHE A 80 -7.27 6.85 -11.67
C PHE A 80 -6.95 6.89 -13.17
N GLU A 81 -7.91 7.33 -13.99
CA GLU A 81 -7.74 7.36 -15.44
C GLU A 81 -6.57 8.28 -15.83
N GLU A 82 -6.52 9.47 -15.24
CA GLU A 82 -5.46 10.43 -15.49
C GLU A 82 -4.09 9.89 -15.11
N ARG A 83 -3.97 9.28 -13.92
CA ARG A 83 -2.71 8.72 -13.43
C ARG A 83 -2.28 7.44 -14.14
N PHE A 84 -3.23 6.60 -14.51
CA PHE A 84 -2.94 5.32 -15.16
C PHE A 84 -2.42 5.47 -16.59
N PHE A 85 -2.90 6.48 -17.31
CA PHE A 85 -2.47 6.78 -18.68
C PHE A 85 -1.43 7.90 -18.77
N ASP A 86 -0.89 8.34 -17.64
CA ASP A 86 0.10 9.40 -17.56
C ASP A 86 1.51 8.86 -17.92
N ASP A 87 2.07 9.37 -19.02
CA ASP A 87 3.40 9.03 -19.51
C ASP A 87 4.49 9.92 -18.91
N ASP A 88 4.12 10.95 -18.15
CA ASP A 88 5.07 11.82 -17.48
C ASP A 88 5.81 11.08 -16.38
N ARG A 89 7.04 11.52 -16.10
CA ARG A 89 7.86 10.94 -15.04
C ARG A 89 7.21 11.18 -13.69
N LEU A 90 7.17 10.13 -12.88
CA LEU A 90 6.68 10.25 -11.50
C LEU A 90 7.58 11.22 -10.72
N CYS A 91 6.98 12.28 -10.18
CA CYS A 91 7.65 13.18 -9.26
C CYS A 91 7.31 12.77 -7.83
N VAL A 92 8.33 12.39 -7.06
CA VAL A 92 8.17 11.99 -5.65
C VAL A 92 8.55 13.17 -4.76
N TYR A 93 7.60 13.62 -3.96
CA TYR A 93 7.81 14.68 -2.98
C TYR A 93 8.12 14.09 -1.60
N GLY A 94 8.79 14.88 -0.75
CA GLY A 94 9.05 14.49 0.63
C GLY A 94 10.35 13.71 0.85
N THR A 95 11.24 13.70 -0.15
CA THR A 95 12.58 13.09 -0.07
C THR A 95 13.67 14.06 0.39
N GLY A 96 13.29 15.22 0.94
CA GLY A 96 14.23 16.26 1.41
C GLY A 96 14.56 17.33 0.37
N ASP A 97 14.22 17.15 -0.89
CA ASP A 97 14.35 18.17 -1.95
C ASP A 97 13.03 18.93 -2.10
N GLU A 98 13.08 20.27 -2.05
CA GLU A 98 11.90 21.12 -2.22
C GLU A 98 11.27 20.96 -3.62
N ASP A 99 12.09 20.64 -4.62
CA ASP A 99 11.68 20.47 -6.02
C ASP A 99 11.18 19.04 -6.34
N GLY A 100 11.23 18.11 -5.38
CA GLY A 100 10.91 16.70 -5.59
C GLY A 100 11.99 15.95 -6.39
N VAL A 101 11.96 14.63 -6.34
CA VAL A 101 12.85 13.74 -7.10
C VAL A 101 12.06 13.07 -8.21
N PHE A 102 12.54 13.21 -9.44
CA PHE A 102 11.94 12.52 -10.58
C PHE A 102 12.40 11.07 -10.67
N ASP A 103 11.43 10.16 -10.69
CA ASP A 103 11.66 8.77 -11.04
C ASP A 103 11.81 8.66 -12.57
N GLU A 104 12.63 7.73 -13.05
CA GLU A 104 12.75 7.47 -14.49
C GLU A 104 11.52 6.75 -15.07
N ARG A 105 10.69 6.16 -14.20
CA ARG A 105 9.44 5.49 -14.58
C ARG A 105 8.33 6.49 -14.80
N SER A 106 7.45 6.24 -15.78
CA SER A 106 6.23 7.03 -15.91
C SER A 106 5.25 6.74 -14.78
N THR A 107 4.41 7.72 -14.46
CA THR A 107 3.36 7.60 -13.45
C THR A 107 2.47 6.39 -13.72
N GLY A 108 2.00 6.20 -14.95
CA GLY A 108 1.14 5.07 -15.32
C GLY A 108 1.82 3.72 -15.16
N ALA A 109 3.13 3.61 -15.48
CA ALA A 109 3.88 2.39 -15.25
C ALA A 109 3.97 2.05 -13.76
N VAL A 110 4.16 3.04 -12.90
CA VAL A 110 4.20 2.86 -11.45
C VAL A 110 2.84 2.43 -10.93
N VAL A 111 1.77 3.15 -11.27
CA VAL A 111 0.39 2.81 -10.87
C VAL A 111 0.04 1.37 -11.26
N SER A 112 0.33 0.99 -12.51
CA SER A 112 0.10 -0.37 -12.99
C SER A 112 0.86 -1.43 -12.17
N ARG A 113 2.12 -1.16 -11.82
CA ARG A 113 2.93 -2.09 -11.00
C ARG A 113 2.41 -2.24 -9.59
N LEU A 114 2.03 -1.14 -8.94
CA LEU A 114 1.49 -1.16 -7.59
C LEU A 114 0.19 -1.97 -7.51
N ILE A 115 -0.69 -1.85 -8.51
CA ILE A 115 -1.90 -2.68 -8.60
C ILE A 115 -1.55 -4.15 -8.78
N ARG A 116 -0.57 -4.46 -9.64
CA ARG A 116 -0.19 -5.84 -9.96
C ARG A 116 0.50 -6.58 -8.83
N GLU A 117 1.21 -5.90 -7.95
CA GLU A 117 1.88 -6.54 -6.81
C GLU A 117 0.94 -6.73 -5.61
N ALA A 118 -0.15 -5.97 -5.54
CA ALA A 118 -1.07 -6.00 -4.42
C ALA A 118 -1.80 -7.35 -4.28
N THR A 119 -1.92 -7.82 -3.04
CA THR A 119 -2.83 -8.91 -2.68
C THR A 119 -4.24 -8.40 -2.45
N HIS A 120 -4.35 -7.13 -2.04
CA HIS A 120 -5.62 -6.44 -1.83
C HIS A 120 -5.55 -5.07 -2.52
N VAL A 121 -6.54 -4.78 -3.34
CA VAL A 121 -6.74 -3.46 -3.95
C VAL A 121 -7.97 -2.84 -3.32
N LEU A 122 -7.79 -1.71 -2.66
CA LEU A 122 -8.87 -0.96 -2.03
C LEU A 122 -9.24 0.22 -2.93
N GLU A 123 -10.45 0.22 -3.46
CA GLU A 123 -10.95 1.32 -4.26
C GLU A 123 -11.46 2.42 -3.33
N LEU A 124 -10.96 3.65 -3.52
CA LEU A 124 -11.45 4.82 -2.84
C LEU A 124 -12.51 5.46 -3.73
N PRO A 125 -13.79 5.43 -3.32
CA PRO A 125 -14.85 5.99 -4.13
C PRO A 125 -14.70 7.50 -4.26
N VAL A 126 -15.26 8.07 -5.32
CA VAL A 126 -15.28 9.52 -5.54
C VAL A 126 -16.09 10.20 -4.44
N VAL A 127 -15.42 10.78 -3.47
CA VAL A 127 -16.06 11.54 -2.38
C VAL A 127 -16.42 12.92 -2.88
N GLY A 128 -17.73 13.19 -2.94
CA GLY A 128 -18.37 14.33 -3.54
C GLY A 128 -17.73 15.71 -3.40
N ARG A 129 -17.77 16.42 -4.49
CA ARG A 129 -17.80 17.89 -4.70
C ARG A 129 -16.91 18.73 -3.77
N GLY A 130 -15.64 18.58 -3.85
CA GLY A 130 -14.75 19.53 -3.20
C GLY A 130 -13.33 19.39 -3.66
N CYS A 131 -12.93 20.25 -4.54
CA CYS A 131 -11.57 20.47 -5.01
C CYS A 131 -11.09 19.62 -6.20
N LEU A 132 -11.11 20.23 -7.37
CA LEU A 132 -10.24 19.95 -8.54
C LEU A 132 -10.42 18.62 -9.31
N SER A 133 -11.15 17.65 -8.82
CA SER A 133 -11.37 16.40 -9.55
C SER A 133 -12.36 16.62 -10.71
N ARG A 134 -11.96 16.20 -11.91
CA ARG A 134 -12.88 16.00 -13.02
C ARG A 134 -14.03 15.13 -12.52
N HIS A 135 -15.25 15.50 -12.89
CA HIS A 135 -16.41 14.65 -12.64
C HIS A 135 -16.21 13.33 -13.40
N VAL A 136 -15.81 12.30 -12.68
CA VAL A 136 -15.95 10.93 -13.16
C VAL A 136 -17.43 10.60 -12.95
N ASP A 137 -18.14 10.32 -14.02
CA ASP A 137 -19.52 9.84 -13.94
C ASP A 137 -19.55 8.34 -13.63
N ALA A 138 -20.73 7.79 -13.39
CA ALA A 138 -20.88 6.38 -13.05
C ALA A 138 -20.32 5.42 -14.12
N ASP A 139 -20.37 5.83 -15.38
CA ASP A 139 -19.83 5.02 -16.50
C ASP A 139 -18.29 5.05 -16.47
N GLY A 140 -17.68 6.20 -16.15
CA GLY A 140 -16.24 6.34 -15.98
C GLY A 140 -15.72 5.57 -14.76
N GLU A 141 -16.43 5.60 -13.63
CA GLU A 141 -16.06 4.74 -12.49
C GLU A 141 -16.10 3.25 -12.82
N CYS A 142 -17.11 2.82 -13.57
CA CYS A 142 -17.22 1.43 -14.02
C CYS A 142 -16.02 1.04 -14.89
N ALA A 143 -15.64 1.90 -15.85
CA ALA A 143 -14.48 1.68 -16.70
C ALA A 143 -13.16 1.62 -15.90
N CYS A 144 -12.99 2.51 -14.92
CA CYS A 144 -11.82 2.47 -14.02
C CYS A 144 -11.74 1.14 -13.26
N ARG A 145 -12.84 0.67 -12.68
CA ARG A 145 -12.92 -0.61 -11.99
C ARG A 145 -12.58 -1.80 -12.88
N ASP A 146 -13.05 -1.78 -14.12
CA ASP A 146 -12.74 -2.83 -15.08
C ASP A 146 -11.24 -2.87 -15.43
N ILE A 147 -10.60 -1.72 -15.57
CA ILE A 147 -9.14 -1.62 -15.78
C ILE A 147 -8.40 -2.14 -14.54
N ILE A 148 -8.78 -1.70 -13.34
CA ILE A 148 -8.15 -2.15 -12.08
C ILE A 148 -8.22 -3.68 -11.98
N ARG A 149 -9.40 -4.28 -12.21
CA ARG A 149 -9.57 -5.73 -12.18
C ARG A 149 -8.77 -6.45 -13.26
N ALA A 150 -8.64 -5.85 -14.44
CA ALA A 150 -7.85 -6.43 -15.54
C ALA A 150 -6.34 -6.41 -15.26
N VAL A 151 -5.85 -5.40 -14.52
CA VAL A 151 -4.43 -5.23 -14.18
C VAL A 151 -4.06 -6.00 -12.93
N ALA A 152 -4.95 -6.07 -11.95
CA ALA A 152 -4.72 -6.79 -10.70
C ALA A 152 -4.38 -8.27 -10.93
N ARG A 153 -3.62 -8.85 -10.03
CA ARG A 153 -3.34 -10.29 -10.07
C ARG A 153 -4.67 -11.07 -9.90
N ARG A 154 -4.70 -12.28 -10.46
CA ARG A 154 -5.91 -13.10 -10.47
C ARG A 154 -6.44 -13.49 -9.10
N ASP A 155 -5.54 -13.55 -8.12
CA ASP A 155 -5.81 -13.92 -6.73
C ASP A 155 -5.91 -12.68 -5.82
N ALA A 156 -5.87 -11.49 -6.38
CA ALA A 156 -6.07 -10.27 -5.60
C ALA A 156 -7.54 -10.12 -5.17
N VAL A 157 -7.73 -9.66 -3.95
CA VAL A 157 -9.03 -9.25 -3.45
C VAL A 157 -9.22 -7.77 -3.79
N VAL A 158 -10.28 -7.45 -4.52
CA VAL A 158 -10.65 -6.06 -4.82
C VAL A 158 -11.82 -5.67 -3.92
N VAL A 159 -11.63 -4.65 -3.11
CA VAL A 159 -12.65 -4.08 -2.22
C VAL A 159 -13.15 -2.78 -2.86
N GLU A 160 -14.43 -2.74 -3.25
CA GLU A 160 -15.03 -1.65 -4.02
C GLU A 160 -15.20 -0.34 -3.23
N ASP A 161 -15.22 -0.42 -1.91
CA ASP A 161 -15.19 0.73 -1.02
C ASP A 161 -14.18 0.49 0.11
N ALA A 162 -13.10 1.23 0.08
CA ALA A 162 -12.04 1.14 1.09
C ALA A 162 -12.53 1.44 2.51
N HIS A 163 -13.66 2.16 2.68
CA HIS A 163 -14.26 2.42 3.99
C HIS A 163 -14.92 1.19 4.61
N GLU A 164 -15.24 0.18 3.78
CA GLU A 164 -15.78 -1.10 4.23
C GLU A 164 -14.69 -2.12 4.56
N ALA A 165 -13.42 -1.79 4.30
CA ALA A 165 -12.30 -2.70 4.52
C ALA A 165 -12.00 -2.85 6.02
N ASP A 166 -11.96 -4.10 6.51
CA ASP A 166 -11.48 -4.42 7.86
C ASP A 166 -10.03 -4.88 7.82
N LEU A 167 -9.18 -4.21 8.60
CA LEU A 167 -7.75 -4.56 8.68
C LEU A 167 -7.53 -5.97 9.25
N CYS A 168 -8.43 -6.46 10.11
CA CYS A 168 -8.32 -7.81 10.64
C CYS A 168 -8.62 -8.85 9.58
N ASP A 169 -9.59 -8.60 8.70
CA ASP A 169 -9.89 -9.47 7.57
C ASP A 169 -8.75 -9.49 6.57
N ILE A 170 -8.19 -8.32 6.22
CA ILE A 170 -7.03 -8.20 5.34
C ILE A 170 -5.82 -8.93 5.93
N ALA A 171 -5.61 -8.86 7.24
CA ALA A 171 -4.54 -9.57 7.93
C ALA A 171 -4.83 -11.07 8.16
N GLY A 172 -5.99 -11.58 7.75
CA GLY A 172 -6.39 -12.97 7.96
C GLY A 172 -6.63 -13.32 9.42
N LEU A 173 -6.89 -12.34 10.26
CA LEU A 173 -7.17 -12.51 11.68
C LEU A 173 -8.69 -12.71 11.87
N TYR A 174 -9.16 -13.89 11.56
CA TYR A 174 -10.54 -14.29 11.87
C TYR A 174 -10.70 -14.46 13.38
N GLU A 175 -11.78 -13.93 13.94
CA GLU A 175 -12.21 -14.35 15.27
C GLU A 175 -12.54 -15.84 15.19
N VAL A 176 -11.72 -16.65 15.81
CA VAL A 176 -12.12 -18.02 16.13
C VAL A 176 -13.23 -17.87 17.16
N GLU A 177 -14.49 -17.91 16.73
CA GLU A 177 -15.60 -18.10 17.64
C GLU A 177 -15.25 -19.30 18.50
N SER A 178 -14.98 -19.05 19.75
CA SER A 178 -14.81 -20.07 20.77
C SER A 178 -16.16 -20.75 20.91
N SER A 179 -16.38 -21.79 20.13
CA SER A 179 -17.42 -22.76 20.42
C SER A 179 -17.02 -23.53 21.67
N VAL A 180 -17.14 -22.87 22.81
CA VAL A 180 -17.27 -23.58 24.08
C VAL A 180 -18.71 -24.07 24.13
N GLY A 181 -18.87 -25.23 23.50
CA GLY A 181 -20.07 -26.02 23.63
C GLY A 181 -20.28 -26.51 25.05
N ALA A 182 -21.50 -26.46 25.44
CA ALA A 182 -22.13 -26.97 26.63
C ALA A 182 -21.64 -28.36 27.10
#